data_739839f520b76a136fbde0ec8935a5b8
#
_entry.id   739839f520b76a136fbde0ec8935a5b8
#
_cell.length_a   1.000
_cell.length_b   1.000
_cell.length_c   1.000
_cell.angle_alpha   90.00
_cell.angle_beta   90.00
_cell.angle_gamma   90.00
#
_symmetry.space_group_name_H-M   'P 1'
#
loop_
_entity.id
_entity.type
_entity.pdbx_description
1 polymer ?
#
loop_
_entity_poly.entity_id
_entity_poly.type
_entity_poly.pdbx_seq_one_letter_code
_entity_poly.pdbx_strand_id
1 'polypeptide(L)'
;EITTRLVGSEMCIRDRSVMEEMDMSFSFFEYAKVGLPILICGIIYFAFIGYKFLPDKSGEKDSSYDEQKDFSNVPKWKQALSLIILVLTLLGMIFEEQIGIKLCITGCIGALALILTGVISEKNALKSIDLKTIFLFGGTLSLASALQTTGAGEDIAKNVIGVLGENPSPYVLTFVVFMLCCILTNFMSNTATTALMAPICVSIAQGMGADPRAVLMACVIGGSCAYATPIGMPANTMVVTAGGYTFKDYAKAGIPLILVATVVSMILLPILYPFFP
;
A
#
# COMPACT_ATOMS: atom_id res chain seq x y z
N GLU A 1 0.73 9.20 -10.19
CA GLU A 1 0.20 7.84 -9.93
C GLU A 1 0.90 7.13 -8.75
N ILE A 2 2.23 7.23 -8.63
CA ILE A 2 2.99 6.67 -7.48
C ILE A 2 2.64 7.40 -6.17
N THR A 3 2.51 8.72 -6.19
CA THR A 3 2.18 9.54 -5.01
C THR A 3 0.75 9.31 -4.50
N THR A 4 -0.22 9.15 -5.39
CA THR A 4 -1.62 8.91 -5.01
C THR A 4 -1.79 7.50 -4.40
N ARG A 5 -0.97 6.54 -4.81
CA ARG A 5 -1.00 5.17 -4.26
C ARG A 5 -0.26 5.04 -2.93
N LEU A 6 0.75 5.88 -2.66
CA LEU A 6 1.44 5.90 -1.36
C LEU A 6 0.61 6.55 -0.25
N VAL A 7 -0.27 7.48 -0.58
CA VAL A 7 -1.04 8.28 0.40
C VAL A 7 -2.49 7.80 0.56
N GLY A 8 -3.07 7.14 -0.45
CA GLY A 8 -4.48 6.75 -0.46
C GLY A 8 -4.71 5.33 -0.99
N SER A 9 -3.73 4.42 -0.84
CA SER A 9 -3.89 3.05 -1.34
C SER A 9 -4.93 2.30 -0.52
N GLU A 10 -5.60 1.34 -1.16
CA GLU A 10 -6.49 0.36 -0.51
C GLU A 10 -5.84 -0.33 0.69
N MET A 11 -4.50 -0.39 0.72
CA MET A 11 -3.70 -0.91 1.81
C MET A 11 -3.79 -0.03 3.06
N CYS A 12 -3.65 1.30 2.93
CA CYS A 12 -3.72 2.23 4.06
C CYS A 12 -5.10 2.19 4.75
N ILE A 13 -6.18 2.06 3.98
CA ILE A 13 -7.54 1.94 4.52
C ILE A 13 -7.71 0.64 5.30
N ARG A 14 -7.12 -0.44 4.81
CA ARG A 14 -7.20 -1.76 5.43
C ARG A 14 -6.44 -1.85 6.74
N ASP A 15 -5.19 -1.37 6.75
CA ASP A 15 -4.36 -1.41 7.95
C ASP A 15 -4.95 -0.54 9.05
N ARG A 16 -5.56 0.56 8.65
CA ARG A 16 -6.33 1.40 9.56
C ARG A 16 -7.49 0.63 10.22
N SER A 17 -8.21 -0.22 9.46
CA SER A 17 -9.29 -1.03 10.03
C SER A 17 -8.77 -2.07 11.02
N VAL A 18 -7.62 -2.70 10.77
CA VAL A 18 -6.97 -3.61 11.72
C VAL A 18 -6.56 -2.87 13.00
N MET A 19 -6.08 -1.63 12.88
CA MET A 19 -5.69 -0.80 14.03
C MET A 19 -6.90 -0.26 14.78
N GLU A 20 -7.99 0.09 14.10
CA GLU A 20 -9.25 0.54 14.73
C GLU A 20 -9.87 -0.57 15.62
N GLU A 21 -9.73 -1.85 15.25
CA GLU A 21 -10.13 -2.98 16.10
C GLU A 21 -9.32 -3.06 17.42
N MET A 22 -8.16 -2.39 17.47
CA MET A 22 -7.26 -2.34 18.63
C MET A 22 -7.30 -1.00 19.37
N ASP A 23 -8.31 -0.15 19.13
CA ASP A 23 -8.41 1.22 19.66
C ASP A 23 -7.21 2.12 19.29
N MET A 24 -6.49 1.79 18.20
CA MET A 24 -5.39 2.59 17.67
C MET A 24 -5.78 3.20 16.33
N SER A 25 -5.40 4.45 16.07
CA SER A 25 -5.71 5.13 14.82
C SER A 25 -4.46 5.63 14.12
N PHE A 26 -4.43 5.49 12.79
CA PHE A 26 -3.48 6.20 11.95
C PHE A 26 -4.15 7.42 11.33
N SER A 27 -3.47 8.55 11.37
CA SER A 27 -3.88 9.75 10.63
C SER A 27 -3.83 9.49 9.12
N PHE A 28 -4.63 10.22 8.35
CA PHE A 28 -4.67 10.11 6.88
C PHE A 28 -3.28 10.24 6.23
N PHE A 29 -2.43 11.12 6.76
CA PHE A 29 -1.07 11.36 6.26
C PHE A 29 0.03 10.54 6.94
N GLU A 30 -0.31 9.60 7.82
CA GLU A 30 0.68 8.84 8.59
C GLU A 30 1.65 8.10 7.66
N TYR A 31 1.12 7.46 6.63
CA TYR A 31 1.94 6.74 5.64
C TYR A 31 2.83 7.66 4.81
N ALA A 32 2.44 8.92 4.62
CA ALA A 32 3.22 9.89 3.89
C ALA A 32 4.53 10.25 4.60
N LYS A 33 4.59 10.16 5.93
CA LYS A 33 5.81 10.45 6.71
C LYS A 33 6.98 9.56 6.32
N VAL A 34 6.72 8.31 5.95
CA VAL A 34 7.74 7.35 5.49
C VAL A 34 7.75 7.26 3.95
N GLY A 35 6.58 7.27 3.33
CA GLY A 35 6.43 7.12 1.88
C GLY A 35 7.03 8.26 1.06
N LEU A 36 6.91 9.52 1.52
CA LEU A 36 7.52 10.67 0.83
C LEU A 36 9.05 10.61 0.79
N PRO A 37 9.76 10.36 1.89
CA PRO A 37 11.20 10.15 1.85
C PRO A 37 11.63 9.03 0.91
N ILE A 38 10.93 7.89 0.92
CA ILE A 38 11.21 6.77 0.00
C ILE A 38 11.01 7.20 -1.44
N LEU A 39 9.95 7.94 -1.74
CA LEU A 39 9.68 8.48 -3.08
C LEU A 39 10.80 9.40 -3.55
N ILE A 40 11.23 10.35 -2.70
CA ILE A 40 12.33 11.28 -3.02
C ILE A 40 13.62 10.51 -3.27
N CYS A 41 13.98 9.58 -2.39
CA CYS A 41 15.16 8.74 -2.58
C CYS A 41 15.07 7.87 -3.83
N GLY A 42 13.86 7.36 -4.17
CA GLY A 42 13.61 6.61 -5.40
C GLY A 42 13.80 7.46 -6.65
N ILE A 43 13.32 8.70 -6.66
CA ILE A 43 13.54 9.66 -7.77
C ILE A 43 15.04 9.92 -7.93
N ILE A 44 15.74 10.21 -6.85
CA ILE A 44 17.20 10.43 -6.85
C ILE A 44 17.93 9.20 -7.37
N TYR A 45 17.55 8.02 -6.87
CA TYR A 45 18.12 6.76 -7.35
C TYR A 45 17.96 6.60 -8.86
N PHE A 46 16.74 6.80 -9.41
CA PHE A 46 16.52 6.66 -10.85
C PHE A 46 17.22 7.76 -11.66
N ALA A 47 17.31 8.99 -11.15
CA ALA A 47 17.97 10.10 -11.84
C ALA A 47 19.49 9.88 -12.00
N PHE A 48 20.15 9.20 -11.05
CA PHE A 48 21.61 9.06 -11.06
C PHE A 48 22.09 7.63 -11.39
N ILE A 49 21.37 6.60 -10.99
CA ILE A 49 21.83 5.22 -11.03
C ILE A 49 20.86 4.33 -11.83
N GLY A 50 19.55 4.36 -11.51
CA GLY A 50 18.57 3.42 -11.99
C GLY A 50 18.40 3.40 -13.51
N TYR A 51 18.51 4.58 -14.14
CA TYR A 51 18.41 4.69 -15.60
C TYR A 51 19.49 3.91 -16.34
N LYS A 52 20.67 3.69 -15.72
CA LYS A 52 21.78 2.94 -16.32
C LYS A 52 21.52 1.43 -16.43
N PHE A 53 20.60 0.92 -15.64
CA PHE A 53 20.21 -0.49 -15.66
C PHE A 53 19.12 -0.79 -16.69
N LEU A 54 18.47 0.24 -17.21
CA LEU A 54 17.41 0.10 -18.22
C LEU A 54 18.03 0.23 -19.62
N PRO A 55 17.80 -0.74 -20.54
CA PRO A 55 18.23 -0.62 -21.92
C PRO A 55 17.46 0.48 -22.63
N ASP A 56 18.16 1.25 -23.46
CA ASP A 56 17.51 2.24 -24.33
C ASP A 56 16.80 1.53 -25.48
N LYS A 57 15.49 1.48 -25.43
CA LYS A 57 14.62 0.90 -26.46
C LYS A 57 13.77 1.94 -27.16
N SER A 58 14.21 3.18 -27.20
CA SER A 58 13.50 4.30 -27.80
C SER A 58 13.13 4.13 -29.30
N GLY A 59 13.72 3.11 -29.96
CA GLY A 59 13.47 2.78 -31.37
C GLY A 59 12.32 1.79 -31.63
N GLU A 60 11.88 1.02 -30.66
CA GLU A 60 10.79 0.04 -30.78
C GLU A 60 9.51 0.61 -30.14
N LYS A 61 8.85 1.54 -30.83
CA LYS A 61 7.50 1.96 -30.44
C LYS A 61 6.52 0.87 -30.84
N ASP A 62 6.14 0.03 -29.89
CA ASP A 62 4.98 -0.83 -30.05
C ASP A 62 3.72 0.05 -29.98
N SER A 63 3.08 0.26 -31.14
CA SER A 63 1.90 1.13 -31.30
C SER A 63 0.61 0.58 -30.67
N SER A 64 0.70 -0.44 -29.83
CA SER A 64 -0.45 -1.09 -29.19
C SER A 64 -0.94 -0.41 -27.91
N TYR A 65 -0.30 0.68 -27.45
CA TYR A 65 -0.66 1.37 -26.19
C TYR A 65 -1.52 2.62 -26.35
N ASP A 66 -1.95 2.93 -27.58
CA ASP A 66 -2.78 4.13 -27.88
C ASP A 66 -4.30 3.87 -27.74
N GLU A 67 -4.74 2.89 -26.95
CA GLU A 67 -6.09 2.93 -26.40
C GLU A 67 -6.18 3.88 -25.19
N GLN A 68 -5.78 5.12 -25.41
CA GLN A 68 -6.31 6.22 -24.60
C GLN A 68 -7.83 6.23 -24.80
N LYS A 69 -8.58 5.81 -23.79
CA LYS A 69 -10.03 6.01 -23.81
C LYS A 69 -10.25 7.48 -24.11
N ASP A 70 -10.78 7.74 -25.30
CA ASP A 70 -11.06 9.10 -25.75
C ASP A 70 -12.15 9.69 -24.86
N PHE A 71 -11.75 10.53 -23.92
CA PHE A 71 -12.65 11.26 -23.04
C PHE A 71 -13.17 12.57 -23.67
N SER A 72 -12.84 12.84 -24.94
CA SER A 72 -13.28 14.04 -25.66
C SER A 72 -14.82 14.16 -25.72
N ASN A 73 -15.53 13.03 -25.67
CA ASN A 73 -16.98 12.97 -25.69
C ASN A 73 -17.64 13.17 -24.30
N VAL A 74 -16.88 13.32 -23.22
CA VAL A 74 -17.46 13.57 -21.90
C VAL A 74 -17.73 15.07 -21.73
N PRO A 75 -18.98 15.50 -21.44
CA PRO A 75 -19.31 16.91 -21.25
C PRO A 75 -18.40 17.55 -20.17
N LYS A 76 -17.88 18.74 -20.45
CA LYS A 76 -16.98 19.49 -19.56
C LYS A 76 -17.54 19.68 -18.14
N TRP A 77 -18.86 19.84 -18.01
CA TRP A 77 -19.50 19.98 -16.70
C TRP A 77 -19.38 18.70 -15.85
N LYS A 78 -19.45 17.50 -16.46
CA LYS A 78 -19.23 16.23 -15.74
C LYS A 78 -17.79 16.09 -15.26
N GLN A 79 -16.84 16.52 -16.08
CA GLN A 79 -15.42 16.51 -15.72
C GLN A 79 -15.15 17.46 -14.55
N ALA A 80 -15.66 18.69 -14.61
CA ALA A 80 -15.52 19.66 -13.54
C ALA A 80 -16.20 19.20 -12.25
N LEU A 81 -17.42 18.68 -12.35
CA LEU A 81 -18.18 18.20 -11.18
C LEU A 81 -17.51 16.99 -10.53
N SER A 82 -16.98 16.04 -11.32
CA SER A 82 -16.23 14.89 -10.77
C SER A 82 -14.98 15.35 -10.01
N LEU A 83 -14.27 16.36 -10.53
CA LEU A 83 -13.10 16.92 -9.86
C LEU A 83 -13.48 17.63 -8.54
N ILE A 84 -14.56 18.40 -8.56
CA ILE A 84 -15.06 19.09 -7.35
C ILE A 84 -15.46 18.06 -6.29
N ILE A 85 -16.23 17.05 -6.65
CA ILE A 85 -16.63 15.99 -5.69
C ILE A 85 -15.41 15.26 -5.15
N LEU A 86 -14.43 14.93 -6.01
CA LEU A 86 -13.18 14.29 -5.58
C LEU A 86 -12.44 15.16 -4.56
N VAL A 87 -12.25 16.45 -4.86
CA VAL A 87 -11.54 17.38 -3.94
C VAL A 87 -12.31 17.53 -2.63
N LEU A 88 -13.63 17.68 -2.66
CA LEU A 88 -14.44 17.76 -1.43
C LEU A 88 -14.37 16.47 -0.59
N THR A 89 -14.40 15.31 -1.25
CA THR A 89 -14.25 14.02 -0.57
C THR A 89 -12.87 13.90 0.09
N LEU A 90 -11.81 14.26 -0.63
CA LEU A 90 -10.44 14.26 -0.08
C LEU A 90 -10.30 15.23 1.09
N LEU A 91 -10.85 16.44 0.98
CA LEU A 91 -10.86 17.40 2.08
C LEU A 91 -11.64 16.85 3.28
N GLY A 92 -12.81 16.25 3.06
CA GLY A 92 -13.57 15.60 4.12
C GLY A 92 -12.82 14.46 4.81
N MET A 93 -12.01 13.69 4.06
CA MET A 93 -11.16 12.64 4.62
C MET A 93 -9.97 13.21 5.42
N ILE A 94 -9.35 14.30 4.95
CA ILE A 94 -8.23 14.97 5.62
C ILE A 94 -8.68 15.58 6.95
N PHE A 95 -9.86 16.19 6.97
CA PHE A 95 -10.44 16.85 8.13
C PHE A 95 -11.36 15.93 8.96
N GLU A 96 -11.13 14.63 8.92
CA GLU A 96 -11.93 13.63 9.64
C GLU A 96 -12.05 13.93 11.14
N GLU A 97 -10.93 14.25 11.79
CA GLU A 97 -10.90 14.56 13.23
C GLU A 97 -11.73 15.81 13.61
N GLN A 98 -11.75 16.81 12.72
CA GLN A 98 -12.50 18.04 12.92
C GLN A 98 -14.00 17.89 12.60
N ILE A 99 -14.33 17.09 11.58
CA ILE A 99 -15.70 16.88 11.10
C ILE A 99 -16.39 15.78 11.93
N GLY A 100 -15.64 14.85 12.52
CA GLY A 100 -16.17 13.72 13.29
C GLY A 100 -16.85 12.65 12.44
N ILE A 101 -16.61 12.65 11.12
CA ILE A 101 -17.16 11.66 10.17
C ILE A 101 -16.03 10.72 9.75
N LYS A 102 -16.22 9.42 9.99
CA LYS A 102 -15.22 8.41 9.60
C LYS A 102 -14.90 8.45 8.11
N LEU A 103 -13.65 8.25 7.77
CA LEU A 103 -13.09 8.26 6.41
C LEU A 103 -13.90 7.39 5.42
N CYS A 104 -14.31 6.19 5.85
CA CYS A 104 -15.12 5.30 5.02
C CYS A 104 -16.49 5.89 4.68
N ILE A 105 -17.14 6.60 5.63
CA ILE A 105 -18.43 7.26 5.42
C ILE A 105 -18.26 8.41 4.43
N THR A 106 -17.23 9.23 4.60
CA THR A 106 -16.90 10.32 3.67
C THR A 106 -16.67 9.81 2.24
N GLY A 107 -15.94 8.69 2.09
CA GLY A 107 -15.75 8.04 0.79
C GLY A 107 -17.06 7.54 0.17
N CYS A 108 -17.93 6.91 0.96
CA CYS A 108 -19.25 6.48 0.50
C CYS A 108 -20.13 7.66 0.06
N ILE A 109 -20.13 8.76 0.82
CA ILE A 109 -20.87 9.99 0.46
C ILE A 109 -20.37 10.54 -0.88
N GLY A 110 -19.05 10.61 -1.09
CA GLY A 110 -18.45 11.05 -2.36
C GLY A 110 -18.85 10.16 -3.54
N ALA A 111 -18.82 8.85 -3.36
CA ALA A 111 -19.24 7.90 -4.37
C ALA A 111 -20.73 8.03 -4.71
N LEU A 112 -21.59 8.17 -3.70
CA LEU A 112 -23.03 8.41 -3.89
C LEU A 112 -23.30 9.74 -4.58
N ALA A 113 -22.57 10.79 -4.26
CA ALA A 113 -22.70 12.09 -4.92
C ALA A 113 -22.40 12.01 -6.42
N LEU A 114 -21.40 11.21 -6.85
CA LEU A 114 -21.11 10.98 -8.28
C LEU A 114 -22.25 10.29 -9.02
N ILE A 115 -22.96 9.37 -8.35
CA ILE A 115 -24.10 8.64 -8.91
C ILE A 115 -25.32 9.57 -8.97
N LEU A 116 -25.68 10.23 -7.86
CA LEU A 116 -26.85 11.10 -7.76
C LEU A 116 -26.78 12.30 -8.71
N THR A 117 -25.59 12.84 -8.93
CA THR A 117 -25.37 13.94 -9.90
C THR A 117 -25.33 13.47 -11.35
N GLY A 118 -25.42 12.17 -11.62
CA GLY A 118 -25.41 11.60 -12.97
C GLY A 118 -24.07 11.72 -13.69
N VAL A 119 -22.97 11.97 -12.95
CA VAL A 119 -21.60 11.93 -13.49
C VAL A 119 -21.27 10.51 -13.93
N ILE A 120 -21.57 9.54 -13.08
CA ILE A 120 -21.39 8.10 -13.35
C ILE A 120 -22.76 7.42 -13.28
N SER A 121 -23.04 6.52 -14.21
CA SER A 121 -24.26 5.71 -14.14
C SER A 121 -24.13 4.64 -13.03
N GLU A 122 -25.25 4.30 -12.40
CA GLU A 122 -25.32 3.24 -11.38
C GLU A 122 -24.66 1.95 -11.85
N LYS A 123 -24.95 1.51 -13.07
CA LYS A 123 -24.38 0.29 -13.66
C LYS A 123 -22.84 0.34 -13.75
N ASN A 124 -22.27 1.50 -14.07
CA ASN A 124 -20.81 1.65 -14.12
C ASN A 124 -20.21 1.75 -12.73
N ALA A 125 -20.90 2.40 -11.79
CA ALA A 125 -20.48 2.46 -10.40
C ALA A 125 -20.41 1.06 -9.77
N LEU A 126 -21.45 0.24 -9.95
CA LEU A 126 -21.49 -1.15 -9.47
C LEU A 126 -20.40 -2.02 -10.11
N LYS A 127 -20.09 -1.82 -11.39
CA LYS A 127 -18.99 -2.53 -12.07
C LYS A 127 -17.60 -2.11 -11.56
N SER A 128 -17.47 -0.92 -10.99
CA SER A 128 -16.21 -0.42 -10.43
C SER A 128 -15.93 -0.98 -9.02
N ILE A 129 -16.90 -1.64 -8.39
CA ILE A 129 -16.73 -2.30 -7.11
C ILE A 129 -15.94 -3.60 -7.32
N ASP A 130 -14.74 -3.68 -6.77
CA ASP A 130 -13.96 -4.90 -6.78
C ASP A 130 -14.38 -5.81 -5.63
N LEU A 131 -15.35 -6.69 -5.91
CA LEU A 131 -15.83 -7.68 -4.95
C LEU A 131 -14.73 -8.62 -4.46
N LYS A 132 -13.73 -8.92 -5.31
CA LYS A 132 -12.60 -9.78 -4.92
C LYS A 132 -11.82 -9.16 -3.77
N THR A 133 -11.52 -7.87 -3.85
CA THR A 133 -10.85 -7.11 -2.78
C THR A 133 -11.71 -7.08 -1.51
N ILE A 134 -13.03 -6.86 -1.62
CA ILE A 134 -13.94 -6.83 -0.46
C ILE A 134 -13.98 -8.19 0.24
N PHE A 135 -14.13 -9.30 -0.49
CA PHE A 135 -14.14 -10.64 0.09
C PHE A 135 -12.78 -11.04 0.67
N LEU A 136 -11.69 -10.66 0.02
CA LEU A 136 -10.35 -10.89 0.57
C LEU A 136 -10.19 -10.15 1.90
N PHE A 137 -10.63 -8.90 1.97
CA PHE A 137 -10.57 -8.09 3.18
C PHE A 137 -11.44 -8.68 4.31
N GLY A 138 -12.70 -8.98 4.05
CA GLY A 138 -13.59 -9.59 5.04
C GLY A 138 -13.07 -10.93 5.55
N GLY A 139 -12.51 -11.76 4.66
CA GLY A 139 -11.88 -13.03 5.04
C GLY A 139 -10.63 -12.86 5.90
N THR A 140 -9.81 -11.84 5.64
CA THR A 140 -8.61 -11.58 6.46
C THR A 140 -8.95 -11.00 7.83
N LEU A 141 -9.99 -10.18 7.96
CA LEU A 141 -10.48 -9.75 9.28
C LEU A 141 -10.99 -10.93 10.10
N SER A 142 -11.76 -11.83 9.47
CA SER A 142 -12.22 -13.06 10.13
C SER A 142 -11.04 -13.94 10.56
N LEU A 143 -9.99 -14.05 9.74
CA LEU A 143 -8.77 -14.78 10.08
C LEU A 143 -8.02 -14.10 11.26
N ALA A 144 -7.93 -12.78 11.28
CA ALA A 144 -7.33 -12.03 12.38
C ALA A 144 -8.06 -12.30 13.70
N SER A 145 -9.39 -12.23 13.68
CA SER A 145 -10.22 -12.56 14.83
C SER A 145 -10.04 -14.01 15.29
N ALA A 146 -9.97 -14.95 14.36
CA ALA A 146 -9.73 -16.36 14.67
C ALA A 146 -8.34 -16.58 15.30
N LEU A 147 -7.29 -15.95 14.79
CA LEU A 147 -5.94 -16.01 15.36
C LEU A 147 -5.89 -15.51 16.81
N GLN A 148 -6.61 -14.41 17.11
CA GLN A 148 -6.72 -13.87 18.46
C GLN A 148 -7.52 -14.81 19.38
N THR A 149 -8.71 -15.24 18.92
CA THR A 149 -9.62 -16.06 19.75
C THR A 149 -9.07 -17.45 20.05
N THR A 150 -8.32 -18.04 19.13
CA THR A 150 -7.74 -19.39 19.29
C THR A 150 -6.39 -19.38 20.01
N GLY A 151 -5.75 -18.22 20.18
CA GLY A 151 -4.37 -18.12 20.68
C GLY A 151 -3.31 -18.52 19.65
N ALA A 152 -3.71 -18.91 18.44
CA ALA A 152 -2.76 -19.30 17.38
C ALA A 152 -1.81 -18.16 17.00
N GLY A 153 -2.27 -16.89 17.12
CA GLY A 153 -1.43 -15.71 16.93
C GLY A 153 -0.26 -15.66 17.92
N GLU A 154 -0.50 -16.00 19.21
CA GLU A 154 0.55 -16.07 20.22
C GLU A 154 1.54 -17.20 19.93
N ASP A 155 1.07 -18.36 19.48
CA ASP A 155 1.94 -19.49 19.15
C ASP A 155 2.83 -19.19 17.93
N ILE A 156 2.30 -18.51 16.92
CA ILE A 156 3.09 -18.01 15.78
C ILE A 156 4.12 -17.00 16.28
N ALA A 157 3.70 -16.03 17.11
CA ALA A 157 4.60 -15.03 17.68
C ALA A 157 5.75 -15.68 18.46
N LYS A 158 5.44 -16.63 19.36
CA LYS A 158 6.45 -17.38 20.14
C LYS A 158 7.44 -18.13 19.23
N ASN A 159 6.96 -18.78 18.18
CA ASN A 159 7.82 -19.49 17.24
C ASN A 159 8.73 -18.54 16.47
N VAL A 160 8.21 -17.39 15.97
CA VAL A 160 9.01 -16.38 15.28
C VAL A 160 10.06 -15.78 16.22
N ILE A 161 9.67 -15.42 17.44
CA ILE A 161 10.59 -14.91 18.48
C ILE A 161 11.64 -15.97 18.81
N GLY A 162 11.27 -17.25 18.96
CA GLY A 162 12.20 -18.35 19.21
C GLY A 162 13.26 -18.54 18.11
N VAL A 163 12.89 -18.32 16.85
CA VAL A 163 13.83 -18.35 15.70
C VAL A 163 14.73 -17.12 15.67
N LEU A 164 14.24 -15.97 16.09
CA LEU A 164 14.99 -14.71 16.11
C LEU A 164 15.92 -14.59 17.35
N GLY A 165 15.75 -15.47 18.34
CA GLY A 165 16.47 -15.45 19.63
C GLY A 165 15.56 -15.08 20.80
N GLU A 166 15.99 -15.38 22.03
CA GLU A 166 15.16 -15.21 23.24
C GLU A 166 14.69 -13.77 23.50
N ASN A 167 15.38 -12.75 22.96
CA ASN A 167 14.99 -11.35 23.00
C ASN A 167 15.41 -10.63 21.72
N PRO A 168 14.69 -10.82 20.60
CA PRO A 168 15.03 -10.14 19.37
C PRO A 168 14.86 -8.63 19.53
N SER A 169 15.86 -7.88 19.08
CA SER A 169 15.72 -6.43 19.02
C SER A 169 14.51 -6.07 18.14
N PRO A 170 13.65 -5.11 18.55
CA PRO A 170 12.54 -4.63 17.71
C PRO A 170 12.98 -4.19 16.32
N TYR A 171 14.21 -3.69 16.17
CA TYR A 171 14.80 -3.38 14.86
C TYR A 171 14.94 -4.62 13.97
N VAL A 172 15.39 -5.73 14.53
CA VAL A 172 15.53 -7.00 13.79
C VAL A 172 14.16 -7.52 13.38
N LEU A 173 13.17 -7.47 14.26
CA LEU A 173 11.80 -7.84 13.94
C LEU A 173 11.24 -6.99 12.79
N THR A 174 11.35 -5.67 12.91
CA THR A 174 10.84 -4.73 11.89
C THR A 174 11.51 -4.98 10.53
N PHE A 175 12.83 -5.24 10.53
CA PHE A 175 13.58 -5.58 9.32
C PHE A 175 13.11 -6.91 8.71
N VAL A 176 12.95 -7.95 9.52
CA VAL A 176 12.49 -9.28 9.05
C VAL A 176 11.10 -9.20 8.47
N VAL A 177 10.16 -8.52 9.15
CA VAL A 177 8.80 -8.31 8.66
C VAL A 177 8.81 -7.51 7.36
N PHE A 178 9.56 -6.41 7.31
CA PHE A 178 9.70 -5.61 6.09
C PHE A 178 10.19 -6.44 4.91
N MET A 179 11.29 -7.20 5.11
CA MET A 179 11.89 -8.01 4.05
C MET A 179 10.97 -9.16 3.62
N LEU A 180 10.29 -9.81 4.57
CA LEU A 180 9.33 -10.87 4.26
C LEU A 180 8.17 -10.32 3.41
N CYS A 181 7.57 -9.20 3.82
CA CYS A 181 6.51 -8.54 3.04
C CYS A 181 7.01 -8.10 1.66
N CYS A 182 8.24 -7.57 1.60
CA CYS A 182 8.88 -7.17 0.36
C CYS A 182 9.10 -8.35 -0.59
N ILE A 183 9.51 -9.50 -0.09
CA ILE A 183 9.67 -10.72 -0.91
C ILE A 183 8.29 -11.20 -1.39
N LEU A 184 7.32 -11.34 -0.48
CA LEU A 184 5.98 -11.83 -0.82
C LEU A 184 5.28 -10.96 -1.86
N THR A 185 5.35 -9.63 -1.72
CA THR A 185 4.66 -8.69 -2.63
C THR A 185 5.21 -8.73 -4.06
N ASN A 186 6.42 -9.23 -4.26
CA ASN A 186 6.97 -9.42 -5.59
C ASN A 186 6.39 -10.63 -6.34
N PHE A 187 5.73 -11.56 -5.63
CA PHE A 187 5.10 -12.77 -6.19
C PHE A 187 3.58 -12.76 -6.10
N MET A 188 3.02 -11.95 -5.18
CA MET A 188 1.58 -11.82 -4.99
C MET A 188 1.21 -10.33 -4.93
N SER A 189 -0.09 -10.00 -4.97
CA SER A 189 -0.50 -8.59 -4.94
C SER A 189 -0.15 -7.94 -3.59
N ASN A 190 0.18 -6.65 -3.62
CA ASN A 190 0.45 -5.85 -2.42
C ASN A 190 -0.67 -5.99 -1.38
N THR A 191 -1.91 -5.93 -1.87
CA THR A 191 -3.13 -6.06 -1.08
C THR A 191 -3.21 -7.40 -0.36
N ALA A 192 -2.92 -8.50 -1.07
CA ALA A 192 -2.95 -9.85 -0.49
C ALA A 192 -1.81 -10.03 0.52
N THR A 193 -0.61 -9.52 0.22
CA THR A 193 0.54 -9.58 1.13
C THR A 193 0.23 -8.89 2.46
N THR A 194 -0.25 -7.66 2.41
CA THR A 194 -0.56 -6.89 3.61
C THR A 194 -1.71 -7.52 4.39
N ALA A 195 -2.77 -7.96 3.70
CA ALA A 195 -3.90 -8.62 4.33
C ALA A 195 -3.50 -9.90 5.09
N LEU A 196 -2.58 -10.67 4.53
CA LEU A 196 -2.07 -11.89 5.17
C LEU A 196 -1.16 -11.57 6.35
N MET A 197 -0.26 -10.58 6.20
CA MET A 197 0.80 -10.32 7.15
C MET A 197 0.39 -9.41 8.31
N ALA A 198 -0.56 -8.47 8.11
CA ALA A 198 -0.93 -7.50 9.13
C ALA A 198 -1.36 -8.15 10.47
N PRO A 199 -2.29 -9.14 10.52
CA PRO A 199 -2.68 -9.76 11.77
C PRO A 199 -1.53 -10.53 12.44
N ILE A 200 -0.64 -11.13 11.65
CA ILE A 200 0.55 -11.83 12.15
C ILE A 200 1.52 -10.82 12.78
N CYS A 201 1.77 -9.70 12.10
CA CYS A 201 2.64 -8.63 12.59
C CYS A 201 2.16 -8.05 13.93
N VAL A 202 0.85 -7.84 14.05
CA VAL A 202 0.23 -7.37 15.29
C VAL A 202 0.44 -8.39 16.42
N SER A 203 0.16 -9.66 16.18
CA SER A 203 0.32 -10.73 17.17
C SER A 203 1.78 -10.86 17.64
N ILE A 204 2.75 -10.73 16.72
CA ILE A 204 4.17 -10.78 17.05
C ILE A 204 4.57 -9.57 17.92
N ALA A 205 4.16 -8.36 17.53
CA ALA A 205 4.48 -7.14 18.28
C ALA A 205 3.90 -7.18 19.69
N GLN A 206 2.65 -7.61 19.84
CA GLN A 206 2.01 -7.79 21.14
C GLN A 206 2.71 -8.86 22.01
N GLY A 207 3.10 -9.98 21.41
CA GLY A 207 3.85 -11.04 22.10
C GLY A 207 5.20 -10.58 22.65
N MET A 208 5.79 -9.53 22.05
CA MET A 208 7.03 -8.88 22.52
C MET A 208 6.78 -7.70 23.48
N GLY A 209 5.53 -7.32 23.72
CA GLY A 209 5.20 -6.09 24.46
C GLY A 209 5.63 -4.81 23.75
N ALA A 210 5.82 -4.87 22.43
CA ALA A 210 6.20 -3.71 21.61
C ALA A 210 4.97 -3.05 20.99
N ASP A 211 5.08 -1.75 20.67
CA ASP A 211 4.03 -1.02 19.94
C ASP A 211 3.88 -1.63 18.54
N PRO A 212 2.70 -2.15 18.17
CA PRO A 212 2.49 -2.77 16.88
C PRO A 212 2.56 -1.80 15.70
N ARG A 213 2.46 -0.48 15.94
CA ARG A 213 2.46 0.55 14.86
C ARG A 213 3.71 0.50 14.01
N ALA A 214 4.90 0.34 14.61
CA ALA A 214 6.15 0.26 13.87
C ALA A 214 6.21 -0.97 12.96
N VAL A 215 5.82 -2.13 13.50
CA VAL A 215 5.86 -3.42 12.78
C VAL A 215 4.79 -3.45 11.69
N LEU A 216 3.59 -2.93 11.98
CA LEU A 216 2.52 -2.84 11.00
C LEU A 216 2.89 -1.86 9.86
N MET A 217 3.50 -0.72 10.19
CA MET A 217 3.99 0.23 9.18
C MET A 217 5.09 -0.40 8.31
N ALA A 218 5.99 -1.21 8.90
CA ALA A 218 6.97 -1.98 8.14
C ALA A 218 6.32 -3.01 7.21
N CYS A 219 5.25 -3.67 7.65
CA CYS A 219 4.46 -4.59 6.84
C CYS A 219 3.85 -3.88 5.61
N VAL A 220 3.22 -2.73 5.81
CA VAL A 220 2.57 -1.94 4.74
C VAL A 220 3.58 -1.46 3.72
N ILE A 221 4.65 -0.82 4.18
CA ILE A 221 5.67 -0.25 3.30
C ILE A 221 6.42 -1.35 2.58
N GLY A 222 6.82 -2.43 3.28
CA GLY A 222 7.42 -3.61 2.67
C GLY A 222 6.49 -4.26 1.65
N GLY A 223 5.20 -4.43 2.00
CA GLY A 223 4.17 -4.93 1.10
C GLY A 223 3.91 -4.04 -0.13
N SER A 224 4.31 -2.77 -0.08
CA SER A 224 4.23 -1.84 -1.22
C SER A 224 5.47 -1.87 -2.11
N CYS A 225 6.57 -2.49 -1.68
CA CYS A 225 7.86 -2.53 -2.39
C CYS A 225 7.92 -3.61 -3.49
N ALA A 226 6.89 -3.75 -4.32
CA ALA A 226 6.85 -4.66 -5.47
C ALA A 226 7.68 -4.12 -6.65
N TYR A 227 8.95 -3.82 -6.43
CA TYR A 227 9.79 -3.16 -7.43
C TYR A 227 10.66 -4.13 -8.24
N ALA A 228 10.88 -5.36 -7.77
CA ALA A 228 11.77 -6.31 -8.43
C ALA A 228 11.08 -7.13 -9.53
N THR A 229 9.75 -7.23 -9.52
CA THR A 229 9.01 -8.01 -10.50
C THR A 229 7.88 -7.22 -11.16
N PRO A 230 7.58 -7.50 -12.44
CA PRO A 230 6.42 -6.89 -13.09
C PRO A 230 5.08 -7.50 -12.66
N ILE A 231 5.08 -8.60 -11.89
CA ILE A 231 3.90 -9.39 -11.57
C ILE A 231 3.13 -8.80 -10.38
N GLY A 232 3.84 -8.25 -9.39
CA GLY A 232 3.27 -7.82 -8.11
C GLY A 232 2.21 -6.71 -8.23
N MET A 233 2.26 -5.89 -9.29
CA MET A 233 1.38 -4.74 -9.46
C MET A 233 1.05 -4.48 -10.93
N PRO A 234 -0.22 -4.17 -11.30
CA PRO A 234 -0.60 -3.88 -12.69
C PRO A 234 0.20 -2.72 -13.31
N ALA A 235 0.55 -1.69 -12.52
CA ALA A 235 1.36 -0.57 -12.99
C ALA A 235 2.75 -1.02 -13.48
N ASN A 236 3.35 -2.02 -12.82
CA ASN A 236 4.64 -2.56 -13.21
C ASN A 236 4.56 -3.27 -14.57
N THR A 237 3.50 -4.05 -14.80
CA THR A 237 3.24 -4.70 -16.08
C THR A 237 3.06 -3.67 -17.20
N MET A 238 2.35 -2.57 -16.93
CA MET A 238 2.18 -1.47 -17.90
C MET A 238 3.54 -0.85 -18.28
N VAL A 239 4.40 -0.57 -17.30
CA VAL A 239 5.74 -0.01 -17.55
C VAL A 239 6.61 -0.97 -18.35
N VAL A 240 6.59 -2.26 -18.02
CA VAL A 240 7.36 -3.28 -18.75
C VAL A 240 6.90 -3.38 -20.19
N THR A 241 5.59 -3.41 -20.43
CA THR A 241 5.03 -3.52 -21.79
C THR A 241 5.28 -2.23 -22.58
N ALA A 242 4.99 -1.06 -22.02
CA ALA A 242 5.20 0.22 -22.69
C ALA A 242 6.69 0.52 -22.99
N GLY A 243 7.58 0.11 -22.10
CA GLY A 243 9.04 0.27 -22.26
C GLY A 243 9.72 -0.86 -23.01
N GLY A 244 9.02 -1.93 -23.41
CA GLY A 244 9.61 -3.11 -24.04
C GLY A 244 10.67 -3.81 -23.17
N TYR A 245 10.60 -3.65 -21.85
CA TYR A 245 11.59 -4.19 -20.93
C TYR A 245 11.39 -5.69 -20.71
N THR A 246 12.51 -6.40 -20.51
CA THR A 246 12.47 -7.80 -20.08
C THR A 246 12.33 -7.88 -18.55
N PHE A 247 11.91 -9.05 -18.05
CA PHE A 247 11.88 -9.32 -16.61
C PHE A 247 13.24 -9.03 -15.92
N LYS A 248 14.36 -9.38 -16.59
CA LYS A 248 15.71 -9.14 -16.07
C LYS A 248 16.05 -7.66 -15.96
N ASP A 249 15.64 -6.85 -16.94
CA ASP A 249 15.90 -5.41 -16.92
C ASP A 249 15.14 -4.75 -15.78
N TYR A 250 13.88 -5.16 -15.58
CA TYR A 250 13.04 -4.69 -14.49
C TYR A 250 13.63 -5.05 -13.12
N ALA A 251 14.03 -6.32 -12.93
CA ALA A 251 14.64 -6.80 -11.70
C ALA A 251 15.97 -6.09 -11.38
N LYS A 252 16.83 -5.86 -12.38
CA LYS A 252 18.10 -5.15 -12.20
C LYS A 252 17.92 -3.72 -11.69
N ALA A 253 16.89 -3.02 -12.16
CA ALA A 253 16.59 -1.67 -11.69
C ALA A 253 15.84 -1.68 -10.36
N GLY A 254 14.96 -2.65 -10.14
CA GLY A 254 14.08 -2.73 -8.99
C GLY A 254 14.74 -3.25 -7.71
N ILE A 255 15.64 -4.24 -7.79
CA ILE A 255 16.33 -4.78 -6.61
C ILE A 255 17.12 -3.71 -5.84
N PRO A 256 17.96 -2.86 -6.48
CA PRO A 256 18.62 -1.79 -5.77
C PRO A 256 17.64 -0.75 -5.20
N LEU A 257 16.50 -0.53 -5.86
CA LEU A 257 15.45 0.35 -5.33
C LEU A 257 14.84 -0.22 -4.04
N ILE A 258 14.65 -1.53 -3.96
CA ILE A 258 14.23 -2.21 -2.71
C ILE A 258 15.25 -1.95 -1.61
N LEU A 259 16.54 -2.05 -1.90
CA LEU A 259 17.58 -1.77 -0.90
C LEU A 259 17.51 -0.32 -0.41
N VAL A 260 17.31 0.65 -1.30
CA VAL A 260 17.12 2.06 -0.93
C VAL A 260 15.88 2.21 -0.03
N ALA A 261 14.74 1.63 -0.41
CA ALA A 261 13.52 1.68 0.39
C ALA A 261 13.72 1.03 1.77
N THR A 262 14.43 -0.11 1.82
CA THR A 262 14.76 -0.80 3.08
C THR A 262 15.58 0.08 4.01
N VAL A 263 16.67 0.69 3.50
CA VAL A 263 17.53 1.56 4.31
C VAL A 263 16.75 2.76 4.84
N VAL A 264 15.99 3.43 3.98
CA VAL A 264 15.18 4.59 4.38
C VAL A 264 14.15 4.20 5.44
N SER A 265 13.46 3.07 5.24
CA SER A 265 12.45 2.58 6.19
C SER A 265 13.07 2.21 7.54
N MET A 266 14.21 1.51 7.56
CA MET A 266 14.89 1.10 8.80
C MET A 266 15.45 2.29 9.59
N ILE A 267 15.71 3.41 8.95
CA ILE A 267 16.09 4.65 9.63
C ILE A 267 14.87 5.38 10.16
N LEU A 268 13.82 5.52 9.35
CA LEU A 268 12.66 6.35 9.69
C LEU A 268 11.68 5.68 10.65
N LEU A 269 11.43 4.37 10.50
CA LEU A 269 10.42 3.68 11.31
C LEU A 269 10.69 3.77 12.81
N PRO A 270 11.92 3.52 13.31
CA PRO A 270 12.19 3.63 14.73
C PRO A 270 12.15 5.08 15.28
N ILE A 271 12.40 6.06 14.41
CA ILE A 271 12.37 7.48 14.78
C ILE A 271 10.93 7.98 14.89
N LEU A 272 10.07 7.57 13.95
CA LEU A 272 8.67 8.02 13.88
C LEU A 272 7.76 7.20 14.79
N TYR A 273 8.07 5.93 14.99
CA TYR A 273 7.30 4.97 15.77
C TYR A 273 8.21 4.26 16.77
N PRO A 274 8.42 4.85 17.97
CA PRO A 274 9.18 4.20 19.03
C PRO A 274 8.54 2.86 19.40
N PHE A 275 9.35 1.83 19.52
CA PHE A 275 8.88 0.46 19.84
C PHE A 275 8.33 0.32 21.25
N PHE A 276 8.83 1.15 22.15
CA PHE A 276 8.42 1.23 23.55
C PHE A 276 8.15 2.70 23.86
N PRO A 277 6.88 3.09 23.96
CA PRO A 277 6.47 4.46 24.26
C PRO A 277 6.80 4.88 25.68
#